data_489570d8ecf5828790b1cdff1511ceb6
#
_entry.id   489570d8ecf5828790b1cdff1511ceb6
#
_cell.length_a   1.000
_cell.length_b   1.000
_cell.length_c   1.000
_cell.angle_alpha   90.00
_cell.angle_beta   90.00
_cell.angle_gamma   90.00
#
_symmetry.space_group_name_H-M   'P 1'
#
loop_
_entity.id
_entity.type
_entity.pdbx_description
1 polymer ?
#
loop_
_entity_poly.entity_id
_entity_poly.type
_entity_poly.pdbx_seq_one_letter_code
_entity_poly.pdbx_strand_id
1 'polypeptide(L)'
;MYCKACGKVVPDDAVYCPQCGAPLEKVDAEPKQNTGNNGNYHANYNNMSDKERQEMEFIQGRLNKGRLYGVVSIVCSILGLGSFGTLDVVAIIFGYLGLKSLKAVPNSYPDKHMAVTLNRAGIICSAGLIILTAIFIIIALIAFPWIFASIASFFAALI
;
A
#
# COMPACT_ATOMS: atom_id res chain seq x y z
N MET A 1 -0.38 15.15 34.21
CA MET A 1 0.74 15.73 33.40
C MET A 1 1.71 16.52 34.27
N TYR A 2 2.91 16.93 33.72
CA TYR A 2 3.88 17.76 34.48
C TYR A 2 3.84 19.19 33.98
N CYS A 3 3.91 20.15 34.87
CA CYS A 3 4.00 21.57 34.54
C CYS A 3 5.39 21.88 33.97
N LYS A 4 5.48 22.41 32.72
CA LYS A 4 6.75 22.75 32.06
C LYS A 4 7.48 23.93 32.75
N ALA A 5 6.77 24.77 33.49
CA ALA A 5 7.34 25.94 34.17
C ALA A 5 7.97 25.63 35.54
N CYS A 6 7.40 24.69 36.31
CA CYS A 6 7.88 24.39 37.66
C CYS A 6 8.19 22.92 37.93
N GLY A 7 7.96 22.02 36.94
CA GLY A 7 8.28 20.58 37.01
C GLY A 7 7.37 19.75 37.94
N LYS A 8 6.35 20.34 38.57
CA LYS A 8 5.45 19.63 39.46
C LYS A 8 4.35 18.88 38.71
N VAL A 9 3.91 17.77 39.31
CA VAL A 9 2.76 17.00 38.82
C VAL A 9 1.47 17.80 39.05
N VAL A 10 0.68 17.93 37.98
CA VAL A 10 -0.63 18.62 38.02
C VAL A 10 -1.69 17.68 37.43
N PRO A 11 -2.96 17.81 37.88
CA PRO A 11 -4.07 17.05 37.30
C PRO A 11 -4.16 17.27 35.78
N ASP A 12 -4.64 16.25 35.06
CA ASP A 12 -4.69 16.31 33.59
C ASP A 12 -5.79 17.22 33.02
N ASP A 13 -6.74 17.62 33.88
CA ASP A 13 -7.85 18.54 33.61
C ASP A 13 -7.57 19.99 33.94
N ALA A 14 -6.42 20.29 34.60
CA ALA A 14 -6.08 21.64 35.04
C ALA A 14 -5.75 22.55 33.86
N VAL A 15 -6.33 23.76 33.85
CA VAL A 15 -6.05 24.81 32.85
C VAL A 15 -4.84 25.66 33.26
N TYR A 16 -4.61 25.80 34.60
CA TYR A 16 -3.49 26.54 35.18
C TYR A 16 -2.81 25.68 36.24
N CYS A 17 -1.51 25.79 36.34
CA CYS A 17 -0.76 25.09 37.38
C CYS A 17 -1.12 25.68 38.76
N PRO A 18 -1.63 24.89 39.75
CA PRO A 18 -1.99 25.40 41.03
C PRO A 18 -0.78 25.83 41.87
N GLN A 19 0.43 25.48 41.48
CA GLN A 19 1.68 25.77 42.20
C GLN A 19 2.37 27.03 41.73
N CYS A 20 2.35 27.33 40.40
CA CYS A 20 3.08 28.49 39.84
C CYS A 20 2.20 29.42 39.02
N GLY A 21 0.90 29.13 38.83
CA GLY A 21 -0.02 29.94 38.04
C GLY A 21 0.21 29.92 36.54
N ALA A 22 1.20 29.18 36.04
CA ALA A 22 1.47 29.12 34.58
C ALA A 22 0.31 28.44 33.85
N PRO A 23 -0.12 28.97 32.70
CA PRO A 23 -1.13 28.34 31.88
C PRO A 23 -0.60 26.99 31.35
N LEU A 24 -1.43 25.96 31.47
CA LEU A 24 -1.14 24.63 30.96
C LEU A 24 -1.84 24.52 29.60
N GLU A 25 -1.06 24.38 28.55
CA GLU A 25 -1.61 24.06 27.24
C GLU A 25 -2.34 22.71 27.33
N LYS A 26 -3.66 22.74 27.25
CA LYS A 26 -4.43 21.54 26.98
C LYS A 26 -4.03 21.08 25.60
N VAL A 27 -3.33 19.97 25.54
CA VAL A 27 -3.30 19.17 24.30
C VAL A 27 -4.71 18.61 24.19
N ASP A 28 -5.57 19.30 23.42
CA ASP A 28 -6.86 18.79 23.04
C ASP A 28 -6.63 17.41 22.41
N ALA A 29 -6.95 16.39 23.18
CA ALA A 29 -6.96 15.01 22.69
C ALA A 29 -8.18 14.88 21.77
N GLU A 30 -8.06 15.37 20.55
CA GLU A 30 -8.90 14.88 19.47
C GLU A 30 -8.73 13.37 19.38
N PRO A 31 -9.82 12.61 19.20
CA PRO A 31 -9.73 11.16 19.09
C PRO A 31 -8.77 10.87 17.93
N LYS A 32 -7.62 10.27 18.25
CA LYS A 32 -6.64 9.81 17.28
C LYS A 32 -7.31 8.82 16.35
N GLN A 33 -7.93 9.33 15.29
CA GLN A 33 -8.07 8.58 14.07
C GLN A 33 -6.64 8.21 13.67
N ASN A 34 -6.37 6.93 13.64
CA ASN A 34 -5.11 6.31 13.28
C ASN A 34 -4.84 6.51 11.78
N THR A 35 -4.67 7.77 11.37
CA THR A 35 -4.18 8.19 10.07
C THR A 35 -2.67 8.30 10.23
N GLY A 36 -1.97 7.29 9.72
CA GLY A 36 -0.52 7.17 9.83
C GLY A 36 0.20 8.49 9.59
N ASN A 37 0.96 8.87 10.59
CA ASN A 37 2.16 9.73 10.58
C ASN A 37 2.17 11.02 9.72
N ASN A 38 1.02 11.66 9.48
CA ASN A 38 0.93 12.92 8.71
C ASN A 38 1.10 14.18 9.59
N GLY A 39 1.19 14.07 10.92
CA GLY A 39 1.14 15.22 11.82
C GLY A 39 2.36 16.15 11.79
N ASN A 40 3.55 15.67 11.41
CA ASN A 40 4.77 16.49 11.43
C ASN A 40 5.04 17.27 10.13
N TYR A 41 4.37 16.93 9.02
CA TYR A 41 4.58 17.64 7.74
C TYR A 41 3.82 18.97 7.66
N HIS A 42 2.65 19.09 8.30
CA HIS A 42 1.85 20.32 8.27
C HIS A 42 2.45 21.47 9.07
N ALA A 43 3.12 21.19 10.19
CA ALA A 43 3.72 22.24 11.02
C ALA A 43 4.92 22.95 10.34
N ASN A 44 5.60 22.27 9.43
CA ASN A 44 6.76 22.80 8.73
C ASN A 44 6.42 23.48 7.39
N TYR A 45 5.23 23.18 6.83
CA TYR A 45 4.79 23.68 5.52
C TYR A 45 4.69 25.21 5.46
N ASN A 46 4.26 25.86 6.55
CA ASN A 46 4.04 27.30 6.59
C ASN A 46 5.35 28.12 6.63
N ASN A 47 6.48 27.51 6.97
CA ASN A 47 7.79 28.16 7.06
C ASN A 47 8.73 27.83 5.90
N MET A 48 8.24 27.06 4.91
CA MET A 48 9.01 26.66 3.73
C MET A 48 9.00 27.73 2.65
N SER A 49 10.12 27.85 1.93
CA SER A 49 10.20 28.67 0.72
C SER A 49 9.29 28.07 -0.40
N ASP A 50 8.89 28.92 -1.35
CA ASP A 50 8.01 28.48 -2.45
C ASP A 50 8.63 27.33 -3.29
N LYS A 51 9.95 27.31 -3.42
CA LYS A 51 10.67 26.22 -4.11
C LYS A 51 10.57 24.89 -3.35
N GLU A 52 10.78 24.92 -2.05
CA GLU A 52 10.68 23.72 -1.19
C GLU A 52 9.26 23.16 -1.16
N ARG A 53 8.24 24.03 -1.19
CA ARG A 53 6.83 23.63 -1.30
C ARG A 53 6.57 22.90 -2.62
N GLN A 54 7.01 23.45 -3.74
CA GLN A 54 6.84 22.82 -5.06
C GLN A 54 7.54 21.47 -5.15
N GLU A 55 8.76 21.35 -4.61
CA GLU A 55 9.48 20.07 -4.56
C GLU A 55 8.75 19.04 -3.69
N MET A 56 8.22 19.47 -2.55
CA MET A 56 7.46 18.59 -1.65
C MET A 56 6.17 18.12 -2.31
N GLU A 57 5.40 19.00 -2.95
CA GLU A 57 4.18 18.63 -3.68
C GLU A 57 4.47 17.66 -4.83
N PHE A 58 5.55 17.89 -5.57
CA PHE A 58 6.00 16.99 -6.63
C PHE A 58 6.33 15.61 -6.09
N ILE A 59 7.08 15.53 -4.97
CA ILE A 59 7.46 14.27 -4.33
C ILE A 59 6.24 13.55 -3.78
N GLN A 60 5.32 14.27 -3.11
CA GLN A 60 4.07 13.67 -2.63
C GLN A 60 3.18 13.19 -3.77
N GLY A 61 3.07 13.93 -4.85
CA GLY A 61 2.37 13.50 -6.05
C GLY A 61 2.93 12.20 -6.64
N ARG A 62 4.26 12.06 -6.66
CA ARG A 62 4.94 10.82 -7.10
C ARG A 62 4.70 9.66 -6.15
N LEU A 63 4.74 9.92 -4.84
CA LEU A 63 4.50 8.92 -3.81
C LEU A 63 3.06 8.40 -3.88
N ASN A 64 2.08 9.30 -3.99
CA ASN A 64 0.66 8.94 -4.12
C ASN A 64 0.38 8.11 -5.38
N LYS A 65 0.96 8.50 -6.53
CA LYS A 65 0.89 7.71 -7.76
C LYS A 65 1.51 6.32 -7.59
N GLY A 66 2.67 6.24 -6.96
CA GLY A 66 3.33 4.95 -6.68
C GLY A 66 2.50 4.04 -5.77
N ARG A 67 1.85 4.61 -4.75
CA ARG A 67 0.93 3.87 -3.86
C ARG A 67 -0.30 3.38 -4.63
N LEU A 68 -0.93 4.26 -5.42
CA LEU A 68 -2.10 3.91 -6.21
C LEU A 68 -1.79 2.75 -7.17
N TYR A 69 -0.69 2.82 -7.89
CA TYR A 69 -0.28 1.75 -8.80
C TYR A 69 -0.02 0.42 -8.07
N GLY A 70 0.55 0.47 -6.86
CA GLY A 70 0.75 -0.71 -6.02
C GLY A 70 -0.57 -1.35 -5.60
N VAL A 71 -1.54 -0.56 -5.16
CA VAL A 71 -2.88 -1.06 -4.80
C VAL A 71 -3.59 -1.65 -6.03
N VAL A 72 -3.58 -0.94 -7.16
CA VAL A 72 -4.19 -1.43 -8.42
C VAL A 72 -3.53 -2.73 -8.86
N SER A 73 -2.20 -2.87 -8.76
CA SER A 73 -1.48 -4.09 -9.09
C SER A 73 -1.96 -5.28 -8.26
N ILE A 74 -2.13 -5.11 -6.94
CA ILE A 74 -2.62 -6.18 -6.05
C ILE A 74 -4.08 -6.53 -6.38
N VAL A 75 -4.94 -5.54 -6.58
CA VAL A 75 -6.35 -5.78 -6.95
C VAL A 75 -6.46 -6.52 -8.28
N CYS A 76 -5.69 -6.12 -9.29
CA CYS A 76 -5.64 -6.81 -10.57
C CYS A 76 -5.12 -8.25 -10.44
N SER A 77 -4.14 -8.51 -9.57
CA SER A 77 -3.67 -9.87 -9.27
C SER A 77 -4.78 -10.76 -8.70
N ILE A 78 -5.56 -10.23 -7.74
CA ILE A 78 -6.67 -10.99 -7.12
C ILE A 78 -7.76 -11.30 -8.16
N LEU A 79 -8.12 -10.31 -8.99
CA LEU A 79 -9.09 -10.48 -10.07
C LEU A 79 -8.57 -11.37 -11.21
N GLY A 80 -7.25 -11.47 -11.36
CA GLY A 80 -6.55 -12.30 -12.32
C GLY A 80 -6.84 -13.80 -12.17
N LEU A 81 -7.16 -14.26 -10.96
CA LEU A 81 -7.54 -15.65 -10.68
C LEU A 81 -8.72 -16.15 -11.56
N GLY A 82 -9.64 -15.25 -11.95
CA GLY A 82 -10.79 -15.60 -12.79
C GLY A 82 -10.60 -15.37 -14.30
N SER A 83 -9.51 -14.73 -14.72
CA SER A 83 -9.31 -14.25 -16.10
C SER A 83 -8.18 -14.94 -16.87
N PHE A 84 -7.81 -16.15 -16.49
CA PHE A 84 -6.75 -16.96 -17.15
C PHE A 84 -5.42 -16.19 -17.34
N GLY A 85 -5.04 -15.32 -16.38
CA GLY A 85 -3.75 -14.66 -16.35
C GLY A 85 -3.64 -13.35 -17.17
N THR A 86 -4.68 -12.93 -17.90
CA THR A 86 -4.63 -11.68 -18.67
C THR A 86 -4.51 -10.45 -17.80
N LEU A 87 -5.21 -10.40 -16.67
CA LEU A 87 -5.14 -9.32 -15.70
C LEU A 87 -3.84 -9.32 -14.90
N ASP A 88 -3.17 -10.47 -14.78
CA ASP A 88 -1.86 -10.57 -14.10
C ASP A 88 -0.77 -9.85 -14.87
N VAL A 89 -0.80 -9.89 -16.20
CA VAL A 89 0.12 -9.10 -17.04
C VAL A 89 -0.08 -7.61 -16.80
N VAL A 90 -1.33 -7.16 -16.73
CA VAL A 90 -1.67 -5.76 -16.42
C VAL A 90 -1.17 -5.38 -15.02
N ALA A 91 -1.33 -6.26 -14.04
CA ALA A 91 -0.85 -6.07 -12.68
C ALA A 91 0.67 -5.88 -12.61
N ILE A 92 1.44 -6.65 -13.38
CA ILE A 92 2.90 -6.49 -13.47
C ILE A 92 3.27 -5.13 -14.06
N ILE A 93 2.58 -4.69 -15.11
CA ILE A 93 2.82 -3.38 -15.74
C ILE A 93 2.58 -2.26 -14.73
N PHE A 94 1.45 -2.28 -14.01
CA PHE A 94 1.16 -1.28 -12.97
C PHE A 94 2.16 -1.32 -11.82
N GLY A 95 2.55 -2.49 -11.36
CA GLY A 95 3.58 -2.64 -10.34
C GLY A 95 4.94 -2.05 -10.78
N TYR A 96 5.33 -2.28 -12.02
CA TYR A 96 6.55 -1.70 -12.59
C TYR A 96 6.47 -0.17 -12.74
N LEU A 97 5.35 0.36 -13.22
CA LEU A 97 5.11 1.81 -13.32
C LEU A 97 5.15 2.48 -11.95
N GLY A 98 4.59 1.82 -10.94
CA GLY A 98 4.65 2.26 -9.55
C GLY A 98 6.10 2.37 -9.05
N LEU A 99 6.92 1.34 -9.25
CA LEU A 99 8.33 1.36 -8.89
C LEU A 99 9.12 2.45 -9.64
N LYS A 100 8.84 2.64 -10.93
CA LYS A 100 9.45 3.70 -11.74
C LYS A 100 9.10 5.10 -11.19
N SER A 101 7.85 5.32 -10.79
CA SER A 101 7.41 6.58 -10.17
C SER A 101 8.15 6.86 -8.86
N LEU A 102 8.39 5.82 -8.04
CA LEU A 102 9.04 5.92 -6.75
C LEU A 102 10.56 6.13 -6.82
N LYS A 103 11.22 5.88 -7.95
CA LYS A 103 12.66 6.14 -8.13
C LYS A 103 13.03 7.61 -7.93
N ALA A 104 12.12 8.53 -8.28
CA ALA A 104 12.32 9.99 -8.12
C ALA A 104 12.10 10.48 -6.67
N VAL A 105 11.60 9.63 -5.77
CA VAL A 105 11.35 9.98 -4.37
C VAL A 105 12.60 9.69 -3.55
N PRO A 106 13.11 10.64 -2.73
CA PRO A 106 14.26 10.41 -1.83
C PRO A 106 13.98 9.30 -0.82
N ASN A 107 15.05 8.60 -0.39
CA ASN A 107 14.93 7.49 0.58
C ASN A 107 14.56 7.94 2.00
N SER A 108 14.73 9.23 2.30
CA SER A 108 14.38 9.84 3.59
C SER A 108 12.87 9.88 3.87
N TYR A 109 12.02 9.66 2.86
CA TYR A 109 10.57 9.63 3.06
C TYR A 109 10.12 8.27 3.61
N PRO A 110 9.52 8.23 4.82
CA PRO A 110 9.16 6.96 5.49
C PRO A 110 8.15 6.14 4.70
N ASP A 111 7.22 6.80 4.04
CA ASP A 111 6.16 6.16 3.25
C ASP A 111 6.64 5.53 1.95
N LYS A 112 7.85 5.88 1.48
CA LYS A 112 8.44 5.30 0.27
C LYS A 112 8.65 3.79 0.42
N HIS A 113 9.14 3.35 1.58
CA HIS A 113 9.42 1.93 1.81
C HIS A 113 8.15 1.09 1.69
N MET A 114 7.04 1.54 2.29
CA MET A 114 5.75 0.88 2.18
C MET A 114 5.26 0.83 0.72
N ALA A 115 5.34 1.94 -0.01
CA ALA A 115 4.91 2.00 -1.40
C ALA A 115 5.74 1.07 -2.30
N VAL A 116 7.06 0.99 -2.09
CA VAL A 116 7.95 0.06 -2.83
C VAL A 116 7.59 -1.39 -2.52
N THR A 117 7.34 -1.72 -1.25
CA THR A 117 6.96 -3.08 -0.83
C THR A 117 5.63 -3.51 -1.45
N LEU A 118 4.62 -2.62 -1.47
CA LEU A 118 3.35 -2.91 -2.12
C LEU A 118 3.51 -3.24 -3.62
N ASN A 119 4.28 -2.42 -4.35
CA ASN A 119 4.50 -2.64 -5.78
C ASN A 119 5.29 -3.94 -6.04
N ARG A 120 6.28 -4.27 -5.23
CA ARG A 120 7.03 -5.53 -5.32
C ARG A 120 6.14 -6.73 -5.02
N ALA A 121 5.31 -6.65 -3.97
CA ALA A 121 4.37 -7.71 -3.63
C ALA A 121 3.39 -7.98 -4.78
N GLY A 122 2.81 -6.95 -5.39
CA GLY A 122 1.93 -7.08 -6.55
C GLY A 122 2.62 -7.81 -7.73
N ILE A 123 3.86 -7.44 -8.06
CA ILE A 123 4.62 -8.08 -9.15
C ILE A 123 4.90 -9.56 -8.82
N ILE A 124 5.33 -9.87 -7.60
CA ILE A 124 5.67 -11.25 -7.19
C ILE A 124 4.41 -12.11 -7.20
N CYS A 125 3.29 -11.62 -6.66
CA CYS A 125 2.01 -12.33 -6.67
C CYS A 125 1.56 -12.62 -8.11
N SER A 126 1.58 -11.63 -9.00
CA SER A 126 1.15 -11.81 -10.40
C SER A 126 2.05 -12.78 -11.15
N ALA A 127 3.37 -12.71 -10.97
CA ALA A 127 4.30 -13.65 -11.58
C ALA A 127 4.05 -15.09 -11.09
N GLY A 128 3.79 -15.28 -9.79
CA GLY A 128 3.44 -16.59 -9.24
C GLY A 128 2.14 -17.14 -9.82
N LEU A 129 1.12 -16.30 -9.97
CA LEU A 129 -0.17 -16.70 -10.56
C LEU A 129 -0.04 -17.07 -12.04
N ILE A 130 0.76 -16.35 -12.82
CA ILE A 130 1.03 -16.71 -14.23
C ILE A 130 1.69 -18.09 -14.33
N ILE A 131 2.67 -18.38 -13.47
CA ILE A 131 3.31 -19.71 -13.45
C ILE A 131 2.29 -20.79 -13.07
N LEU A 132 1.46 -20.53 -12.07
CA LEU A 132 0.43 -21.48 -11.63
C LEU A 132 -0.60 -21.76 -12.73
N THR A 133 -1.07 -20.72 -13.43
CA THR A 133 -2.02 -20.87 -14.55
C THR A 133 -1.39 -21.61 -15.73
N ALA A 134 -0.10 -21.37 -16.04
CA ALA A 134 0.61 -22.09 -17.06
C ALA A 134 0.72 -23.61 -16.74
N ILE A 135 1.07 -23.93 -15.50
CA ILE A 135 1.10 -25.33 -15.03
C ILE A 135 -0.29 -25.97 -15.16
N PHE A 136 -1.35 -25.27 -14.73
CA PHE A 136 -2.71 -25.76 -14.83
C PHE A 136 -3.14 -26.06 -16.27
N ILE A 137 -2.79 -25.15 -17.20
CA ILE A 137 -3.06 -25.35 -18.65
C ILE A 137 -2.32 -26.57 -19.18
N ILE A 138 -1.05 -26.76 -18.83
CA ILE A 138 -0.27 -27.94 -19.23
C ILE A 138 -0.92 -29.23 -18.72
N ILE A 139 -1.30 -29.26 -17.45
CA ILE A 139 -2.00 -30.43 -16.87
C ILE A 139 -3.31 -30.68 -17.60
N ALA A 140 -4.09 -29.64 -17.86
CA ALA A 140 -5.36 -29.76 -18.59
C ALA A 140 -5.16 -30.31 -20.01
N LEU A 141 -4.15 -29.84 -20.73
CA LEU A 141 -3.83 -30.33 -22.08
C LEU A 141 -3.41 -31.82 -22.08
N ILE A 142 -2.72 -32.27 -21.05
CA ILE A 142 -2.33 -33.68 -20.91
C ILE A 142 -3.54 -34.53 -20.49
N ALA A 143 -4.37 -34.07 -19.59
CA ALA A 143 -5.52 -34.81 -19.06
C ALA A 143 -6.70 -34.88 -20.06
N PHE A 144 -6.91 -33.83 -20.87
CA PHE A 144 -8.05 -33.75 -21.78
C PHE A 144 -8.17 -34.92 -22.76
N PRO A 145 -7.09 -35.36 -23.47
CA PRO A 145 -7.16 -36.54 -24.35
C PRO A 145 -7.57 -37.83 -23.63
N TRP A 146 -7.08 -38.02 -22.40
CA TRP A 146 -7.42 -39.18 -21.57
C TRP A 146 -8.90 -39.17 -21.16
N ILE A 147 -9.43 -38.04 -20.76
CA ILE A 147 -10.84 -37.85 -20.40
C ILE A 147 -11.71 -38.10 -21.63
N PHE A 148 -11.34 -37.56 -22.78
CA PHE A 148 -12.08 -37.74 -24.02
C PHE A 148 -12.08 -39.17 -24.51
N ALA A 149 -10.93 -39.88 -24.45
CA ALA A 149 -10.82 -41.29 -24.77
C ALA A 149 -11.66 -42.16 -23.83
N SER A 150 -11.70 -41.86 -22.55
CA SER A 150 -12.53 -42.56 -21.57
C SER A 150 -14.02 -42.42 -21.83
N ILE A 151 -14.46 -41.19 -22.16
CA ILE A 151 -15.86 -40.94 -22.51
C ILE A 151 -16.23 -41.65 -23.82
N ALA A 152 -15.37 -41.58 -24.84
CA ALA A 152 -15.62 -42.27 -26.13
C ALA A 152 -15.72 -43.80 -25.95
N SER A 153 -14.85 -44.41 -25.15
CA SER A 153 -14.92 -45.84 -24.85
C SER A 153 -16.16 -46.21 -24.05
N PHE A 154 -16.63 -45.36 -23.14
CA PHE A 154 -17.87 -45.56 -22.41
C PHE A 154 -19.08 -45.57 -23.35
N PHE A 155 -19.16 -44.61 -24.28
CA PHE A 155 -20.24 -44.61 -25.28
C PHE A 155 -20.17 -45.78 -26.28
N ALA A 156 -18.96 -46.19 -26.66
CA ALA A 156 -18.79 -47.37 -27.52
C ALA A 156 -19.20 -48.69 -26.84
N ALA A 157 -19.13 -48.75 -25.53
CA ALA A 157 -19.59 -49.93 -24.77
C ALA A 157 -21.13 -49.95 -24.51
N LEU A 158 -21.81 -48.84 -24.78
CA LEU A 158 -23.25 -48.73 -24.57
C LEU A 158 -24.08 -49.01 -25.85
N ILE A 159 -23.40 -49.08 -27.00
CA ILE A 159 -23.97 -49.41 -28.32
C ILE A 159 -23.65 -50.86 -28.66
#